data_6587dddb29bcc3e04f09e7eeeb1d0dba
#
_entry.id   6587dddb29bcc3e04f09e7eeeb1d0dba
#
_cell.length_a   1.000
_cell.length_b   1.000
_cell.length_c   1.000
_cell.angle_alpha   90.00
_cell.angle_beta   90.00
_cell.angle_gamma   90.00
#
_symmetry.space_group_name_H-M   'P 1'
#
loop_
_entity.id
_entity.type
_entity.pdbx_description
1 polymer ?
#
loop_
_entity_poly.entity_id
_entity_poly.type
_entity_poly.pdbx_seq_one_letter_code
_entity_poly.pdbx_strand_id
1 'polypeptide(L)'
;VYDLKLSKFREGLPEDYISLSTNMDYIPYDDKNSEHVRIKKEIDDFMYKLFPEDDLRKYMWEHAASSLSGLNINQKFNIYTGGGANGKSKFVNLLSKALGTYADTLDIGVVTHKRSGPGRPMPEITKLPGKRYICMDESTKGDILNEGIIKQFTGGDKVEARGMYNSKMTQFTPQFEFVHTTNNLPEIKSRDHGTWRRIRQVPFKTKFVDANEVPANNIDPHSGNKVYMKDTTIDEKIDIWAPVFMALLIDIFKKTKGKVNDCDIVMEATNKYRYKQDILGNFICEMIENT
;
A
#
# COMPACT_ATOMS: atom_id res chain seq x y z
N VAL A 1 -5.08 24.39 3.13
CA VAL A 1 -4.01 23.42 2.80
C VAL A 1 -3.24 23.07 4.06
N TYR A 2 -2.93 21.78 4.26
CA TYR A 2 -2.01 21.38 5.31
C TYR A 2 -0.58 21.39 4.76
N ASP A 3 0.27 22.25 5.31
CA ASP A 3 1.68 22.32 4.95
C ASP A 3 2.48 21.30 5.77
N LEU A 4 2.91 20.22 5.11
CA LEU A 4 3.63 19.11 5.74
C LEU A 4 5.03 19.53 6.26
N LYS A 5 5.67 20.52 5.63
CA LYS A 5 6.98 21.03 6.07
C LYS A 5 6.84 21.84 7.34
N LEU A 6 5.86 22.73 7.38
CA LEU A 6 5.56 23.59 8.53
C LEU A 6 4.72 22.88 9.59
N SER A 7 4.17 21.71 9.26
CA SER A 7 3.25 20.94 10.12
C SER A 7 2.06 21.77 10.62
N LYS A 8 1.52 22.63 9.78
CA LYS A 8 0.38 23.49 10.12
C LYS A 8 -0.56 23.73 8.94
N PHE A 9 -1.78 24.12 9.27
CA PHE A 9 -2.73 24.62 8.27
C PHE A 9 -2.41 26.05 7.88
N ARG A 10 -2.60 26.35 6.60
CA ARG A 10 -2.58 27.68 6.03
C ARG A 10 -3.58 27.78 4.90
N GLU A 11 -3.88 28.97 4.48
CA GLU A 11 -4.63 29.20 3.25
C GLU A 11 -3.86 28.65 2.04
N GLY A 12 -4.61 28.16 1.06
CA GLY A 12 -4.05 27.76 -0.23
C GLY A 12 -3.72 28.99 -1.06
N LEU A 13 -2.60 28.95 -1.74
CA LEU A 13 -2.17 30.00 -2.66
C LEU A 13 -2.19 29.46 -4.09
N PRO A 14 -2.40 30.30 -5.11
CA PRO A 14 -2.33 29.87 -6.51
C PRO A 14 -1.03 29.17 -6.85
N GLU A 15 0.07 29.58 -6.23
CA GLU A 15 1.43 29.04 -6.42
C GLU A 15 1.61 27.62 -5.86
N ASP A 16 0.66 27.13 -5.07
CA ASP A 16 0.67 25.75 -4.58
C ASP A 16 0.35 24.74 -5.70
N TYR A 17 -0.28 25.19 -6.78
CA TYR A 17 -0.71 24.38 -7.93
C TYR A 17 -1.47 23.11 -7.54
N ILE A 18 -2.26 23.17 -6.46
CA ILE A 18 -3.01 22.02 -5.94
C ILE A 18 -4.27 21.83 -6.77
N SER A 19 -4.37 20.70 -7.47
CA SER A 19 -5.53 20.28 -8.25
C SER A 19 -6.26 19.07 -7.67
N LEU A 20 -5.72 18.46 -6.61
CA LEU A 20 -6.27 17.28 -5.95
C LEU A 20 -6.73 17.62 -4.54
N SER A 21 -7.71 16.87 -4.02
CA SER A 21 -8.30 17.08 -2.70
C SER A 21 -8.57 15.75 -1.99
N THR A 22 -8.58 15.78 -0.67
CA THR A 22 -9.08 14.67 0.14
C THR A 22 -10.61 14.55 0.08
N ASN A 23 -11.31 15.56 -0.46
CA ASN A 23 -12.77 15.68 -0.53
C ASN A 23 -13.45 15.59 0.85
N MET A 24 -12.73 15.92 1.91
CA MET A 24 -13.27 16.01 3.26
C MET A 24 -12.60 17.16 4.01
N ASP A 25 -13.32 17.73 4.97
CA ASP A 25 -12.78 18.72 5.87
C ASP A 25 -11.77 18.06 6.82
N TYR A 26 -10.70 18.79 7.11
CA TYR A 26 -9.79 18.34 8.14
C TYR A 26 -10.34 18.67 9.52
N ILE A 27 -10.43 17.63 10.34
CA ILE A 27 -10.81 17.72 11.74
C ILE A 27 -9.60 17.26 12.56
N PRO A 28 -8.94 18.16 13.32
CA PRO A 28 -7.86 17.73 14.20
C PRO A 28 -8.39 16.76 15.24
N TYR A 29 -7.62 15.71 15.54
CA TYR A 29 -7.99 14.79 16.60
C TYR A 29 -7.99 15.52 17.94
N ASP A 30 -9.08 15.38 18.71
CA ASP A 30 -9.25 15.93 20.04
C ASP A 30 -9.59 14.81 21.00
N ASP A 31 -8.72 14.57 21.99
CA ASP A 31 -8.88 13.55 23.01
C ASP A 31 -9.98 13.85 24.04
N LYS A 32 -10.49 15.09 24.06
CA LYS A 32 -11.64 15.52 24.88
C LYS A 32 -12.97 15.31 24.17
N ASN A 33 -12.97 15.12 22.85
CA ASN A 33 -14.15 14.83 22.09
C ASN A 33 -14.47 13.33 22.19
N SER A 34 -15.57 12.98 22.83
CA SER A 34 -15.98 11.58 23.05
C SER A 34 -16.19 10.79 21.75
N GLU A 35 -16.64 11.46 20.70
CA GLU A 35 -16.80 10.82 19.38
C GLU A 35 -15.45 10.52 18.73
N HIS A 36 -14.50 11.47 18.76
CA HIS A 36 -13.14 11.20 18.25
C HIS A 36 -12.47 10.06 19.00
N VAL A 37 -12.62 9.99 20.32
CA VAL A 37 -12.07 8.91 21.16
C VAL A 37 -12.70 7.57 20.78
N ARG A 38 -14.02 7.52 20.57
CA ARG A 38 -14.73 6.32 20.12
C ARG A 38 -14.24 5.86 18.77
N ILE A 39 -14.21 6.77 17.78
CA ILE A 39 -13.77 6.45 16.42
C ILE A 39 -12.31 5.96 16.42
N LYS A 40 -11.43 6.66 17.15
CA LYS A 40 -10.03 6.22 17.27
C LYS A 40 -9.91 4.81 17.82
N LYS A 41 -10.70 4.48 18.87
CA LYS A 41 -10.71 3.14 19.45
C LYS A 41 -11.18 2.08 18.45
N GLU A 42 -12.17 2.40 17.61
CA GLU A 42 -12.65 1.51 16.54
C GLU A 42 -11.58 1.30 15.48
N ILE A 43 -10.87 2.37 15.05
CA ILE A 43 -9.76 2.30 14.11
C ILE A 43 -8.60 1.48 14.71
N ASP A 44 -8.24 1.71 15.96
CA ASP A 44 -7.18 0.97 16.64
C ASP A 44 -7.52 -0.53 16.74
N ASP A 45 -8.78 -0.89 17.06
CA ASP A 45 -9.27 -2.27 17.07
C ASP A 45 -9.22 -2.90 15.67
N PHE A 46 -9.63 -2.15 14.64
CA PHE A 46 -9.54 -2.59 13.25
C PHE A 46 -8.08 -2.88 12.85
N MET A 47 -7.17 -1.96 13.13
CA MET A 47 -5.75 -2.12 12.84
C MET A 47 -5.12 -3.27 13.65
N TYR A 48 -5.54 -3.46 14.91
CA TYR A 48 -5.10 -4.58 15.73
C TYR A 48 -5.58 -5.93 15.17
N LYS A 49 -6.83 -6.00 14.74
CA LYS A 49 -7.38 -7.24 14.13
C LYS A 49 -6.73 -7.57 12.79
N LEU A 50 -6.39 -6.56 11.97
CA LEU A 50 -5.66 -6.77 10.73
C LEU A 50 -4.22 -7.22 10.96
N PHE A 51 -3.56 -6.60 11.93
CA PHE A 51 -2.13 -6.76 12.24
C PHE A 51 -1.94 -6.97 13.73
N PRO A 52 -2.18 -8.19 14.24
CA PRO A 52 -2.05 -8.48 15.66
C PRO A 52 -0.64 -8.26 16.20
N GLU A 53 0.37 -8.47 15.38
CA GLU A 53 1.77 -8.26 15.73
C GLU A 53 2.09 -6.75 15.77
N ASP A 54 2.66 -6.27 16.88
CA ASP A 54 2.91 -4.85 17.11
C ASP A 54 3.82 -4.21 16.07
N ASP A 55 4.89 -4.90 15.68
CA ASP A 55 5.86 -4.41 14.71
C ASP A 55 5.25 -4.29 13.32
N LEU A 56 4.44 -5.28 12.90
CA LEU A 56 3.74 -5.23 11.61
C LEU A 56 2.68 -4.13 11.63
N ARG A 57 1.94 -3.97 12.73
CA ARG A 57 0.94 -2.91 12.88
C ARG A 57 1.59 -1.52 12.83
N LYS A 58 2.72 -1.34 13.51
CA LYS A 58 3.51 -0.10 13.44
C LYS A 58 3.99 0.18 12.02
N TYR A 59 4.56 -0.83 11.34
CA TYR A 59 4.96 -0.72 9.94
C TYR A 59 3.81 -0.23 9.05
N MET A 60 2.62 -0.81 9.21
CA MET A 60 1.45 -0.44 8.39
C MET A 60 0.93 0.96 8.70
N TRP A 61 1.01 1.44 9.94
CA TRP A 61 0.72 2.83 10.28
C TRP A 61 1.74 3.80 9.65
N GLU A 62 3.03 3.51 9.75
CA GLU A 62 4.09 4.32 9.13
C GLU A 62 3.95 4.33 7.60
N HIS A 63 3.66 3.17 7.00
CA HIS A 63 3.43 3.05 5.57
C HIS A 63 2.18 3.83 5.10
N ALA A 64 1.07 3.74 5.81
CA ALA A 64 -0.11 4.56 5.49
C ALA A 64 0.19 6.05 5.58
N ALA A 65 0.91 6.49 6.63
CA ALA A 65 1.28 7.88 6.81
C ALA A 65 2.29 8.38 5.76
N SER A 66 3.16 7.52 5.23
CA SER A 66 4.15 7.89 4.21
C SER A 66 3.51 8.37 2.91
N SER A 67 2.28 7.91 2.60
CA SER A 67 1.50 8.37 1.45
C SER A 67 1.20 9.87 1.45
N LEU A 68 1.30 10.55 2.62
CA LEU A 68 1.09 11.98 2.70
C LEU A 68 2.26 12.81 2.12
N SER A 69 3.47 12.25 2.05
CA SER A 69 4.69 13.02 1.76
C SER A 69 4.74 13.59 0.34
N GLY A 70 4.20 12.90 -0.63
CA GLY A 70 4.40 13.20 -2.04
C GLY A 70 5.86 13.15 -2.49
N LEU A 71 6.66 12.45 -1.72
CA LEU A 71 8.06 12.15 -2.01
C LEU A 71 8.24 10.65 -1.89
N ASN A 72 8.77 10.01 -2.92
CA ASN A 72 9.00 8.57 -2.91
C ASN A 72 10.31 8.22 -2.16
N ILE A 73 10.40 8.65 -0.89
CA ILE A 73 11.62 8.53 -0.09
C ILE A 73 11.95 7.09 0.29
N ASN A 74 10.95 6.25 0.43
CA ASN A 74 11.13 4.85 0.82
C ASN A 74 11.54 3.98 -0.37
N GLN A 75 11.17 4.38 -1.59
CA GLN A 75 11.43 3.64 -2.84
C GLN A 75 10.95 2.18 -2.77
N LYS A 76 9.76 1.94 -2.21
CA LYS A 76 9.23 0.60 -2.00
C LYS A 76 8.05 0.30 -2.94
N PHE A 77 7.93 -0.97 -3.26
CA PHE A 77 6.77 -1.59 -3.89
C PHE A 77 6.22 -2.61 -2.90
N ASN A 78 5.07 -2.29 -2.32
CA ASN A 78 4.46 -3.12 -1.29
C ASN A 78 3.47 -4.09 -1.92
N ILE A 79 3.61 -5.37 -1.64
CA ILE A 79 2.70 -6.42 -2.10
C ILE A 79 1.93 -6.96 -0.90
N TYR A 80 0.65 -6.63 -0.80
CA TYR A 80 -0.24 -7.11 0.24
C TYR A 80 -0.75 -8.50 -0.12
N THR A 81 -0.37 -9.51 0.66
CA THR A 81 -0.70 -10.91 0.38
C THR A 81 -1.60 -11.52 1.43
N GLY A 82 -2.45 -12.46 1.03
CA GLY A 82 -3.30 -13.23 1.96
C GLY A 82 -4.35 -14.05 1.24
N GLY A 83 -4.86 -15.09 1.88
CA GLY A 83 -5.72 -16.13 1.29
C GLY A 83 -7.20 -15.76 1.13
N GLY A 84 -7.57 -14.48 1.06
CA GLY A 84 -8.96 -14.03 1.02
C GLY A 84 -9.56 -13.78 2.40
N ALA A 85 -10.64 -13.00 2.47
CA ALA A 85 -11.35 -12.62 3.70
C ALA A 85 -10.44 -12.13 4.84
N ASN A 86 -9.38 -11.39 4.51
CA ASN A 86 -8.31 -10.96 5.41
C ASN A 86 -8.22 -9.44 5.59
N GLY A 87 -9.21 -8.70 5.09
CA GLY A 87 -9.34 -7.26 5.30
C GLY A 87 -8.45 -6.37 4.42
N LYS A 88 -7.66 -6.91 3.47
CA LYS A 88 -6.84 -6.13 2.53
C LYS A 88 -7.64 -4.99 1.87
N SER A 89 -8.75 -5.35 1.22
CA SER A 89 -9.59 -4.37 0.50
C SER A 89 -10.17 -3.32 1.44
N LYS A 90 -10.51 -3.68 2.69
CA LYS A 90 -11.05 -2.72 3.66
C LYS A 90 -9.99 -1.73 4.13
N PHE A 91 -8.74 -2.18 4.33
CA PHE A 91 -7.63 -1.28 4.62
C PHE A 91 -7.33 -0.33 3.45
N VAL A 92 -7.29 -0.86 2.22
CA VAL A 92 -7.11 -0.04 1.01
C VAL A 92 -8.25 0.98 0.87
N ASN A 93 -9.50 0.58 1.11
CA ASN A 93 -10.65 1.48 1.03
C ASN A 93 -10.56 2.61 2.07
N LEU A 94 -10.20 2.30 3.33
CA LEU A 94 -10.04 3.31 4.37
C LEU A 94 -8.97 4.34 4.00
N LEU A 95 -7.80 3.87 3.54
CA LEU A 95 -6.72 4.76 3.14
C LEU A 95 -7.10 5.57 1.89
N SER A 96 -7.71 4.95 0.89
CA SER A 96 -8.17 5.64 -0.32
C SER A 96 -9.26 6.68 0.00
N LYS A 97 -10.19 6.37 0.90
CA LYS A 97 -11.21 7.31 1.35
C LYS A 97 -10.58 8.52 2.06
N ALA A 98 -9.62 8.28 2.94
CA ALA A 98 -8.90 9.35 3.63
C ALA A 98 -8.09 10.24 2.67
N LEU A 99 -7.52 9.67 1.62
CA LEU A 99 -6.72 10.41 0.64
C LEU A 99 -7.56 11.09 -0.46
N GLY A 100 -8.81 10.68 -0.66
CA GLY A 100 -9.68 11.22 -1.71
C GLY A 100 -9.07 11.11 -3.10
N THR A 101 -9.03 12.23 -3.86
CA THR A 101 -8.50 12.20 -5.24
C THR A 101 -6.96 12.01 -5.31
N TYR A 102 -6.26 12.00 -4.19
CA TYR A 102 -4.84 11.63 -4.14
C TYR A 102 -4.60 10.11 -4.25
N ALA A 103 -5.62 9.29 -3.97
CA ALA A 103 -5.57 7.86 -4.22
C ALA A 103 -6.13 7.53 -5.61
N ASP A 104 -5.62 6.45 -6.22
CA ASP A 104 -6.16 5.92 -7.48
C ASP A 104 -5.84 4.42 -7.59
N THR A 105 -6.46 3.78 -8.57
CA THR A 105 -6.18 2.39 -8.94
C THR A 105 -5.45 2.32 -10.27
N LEU A 106 -4.66 1.28 -10.44
CA LEU A 106 -3.93 1.01 -11.67
C LEU A 106 -4.07 -0.48 -12.03
N ASP A 107 -4.34 -0.75 -13.28
CA ASP A 107 -4.39 -2.13 -13.78
C ASP A 107 -3.01 -2.80 -13.65
N ILE A 108 -3.00 -4.05 -13.15
CA ILE A 108 -1.77 -4.83 -12.95
C ILE A 108 -1.01 -5.05 -14.27
N GLY A 109 -1.70 -5.06 -15.40
CA GLY A 109 -1.10 -5.18 -16.73
C GLY A 109 -0.06 -4.10 -17.02
N VAL A 110 -0.16 -2.93 -16.40
CA VAL A 110 0.84 -1.87 -16.55
C VAL A 110 2.22 -2.32 -16.07
N VAL A 111 2.27 -3.18 -15.06
CA VAL A 111 3.54 -3.66 -14.45
C VAL A 111 3.87 -5.10 -14.78
N THR A 112 3.01 -5.83 -15.50
CA THR A 112 3.25 -7.22 -15.90
C THR A 112 3.57 -7.33 -17.40
N HIS A 113 2.98 -6.48 -18.23
CA HIS A 113 3.25 -6.52 -19.65
C HIS A 113 4.55 -5.80 -20.03
N LYS A 114 5.20 -6.27 -21.11
CA LYS A 114 6.27 -5.50 -21.74
C LYS A 114 5.72 -4.16 -22.21
N ARG A 115 6.45 -3.08 -21.95
CA ARG A 115 6.06 -1.78 -22.49
C ARG A 115 5.77 -1.88 -23.98
N SER A 116 4.67 -1.34 -24.38
CA SER A 116 4.38 -1.07 -25.78
C SER A 116 5.52 -0.24 -26.36
N GLY A 117 5.84 -0.45 -27.65
CA GLY A 117 6.91 0.30 -28.32
C GLY A 117 6.78 1.84 -28.17
N PRO A 118 7.85 2.59 -28.44
CA PRO A 118 7.87 4.04 -28.28
C PRO A 118 6.67 4.72 -28.95
N GLY A 119 6.05 5.66 -28.25
CA GLY A 119 4.96 6.48 -28.79
C GLY A 119 3.56 5.88 -28.69
N ARG A 120 3.36 4.68 -28.17
CA ARG A 120 2.00 4.16 -27.95
C ARG A 120 1.32 4.88 -26.78
N PRO A 121 0.01 5.18 -26.90
CA PRO A 121 -0.75 5.77 -25.80
C PRO A 121 -0.77 4.86 -24.57
N MET A 122 -0.64 5.48 -23.38
CA MET A 122 -0.75 4.83 -22.07
C MET A 122 -1.61 5.72 -21.17
N PRO A 123 -2.92 5.80 -21.43
CA PRO A 123 -3.84 6.70 -20.71
C PRO A 123 -3.87 6.42 -19.21
N GLU A 124 -3.65 5.18 -18.80
CA GLU A 124 -3.61 4.77 -17.40
C GLU A 124 -2.48 5.47 -16.63
N ILE A 125 -1.36 5.76 -17.29
CA ILE A 125 -0.22 6.43 -16.66
C ILE A 125 -0.42 7.95 -16.65
N THR A 126 -1.15 8.51 -17.61
CA THR A 126 -1.35 9.96 -17.68
C THR A 126 -2.23 10.54 -16.57
N LYS A 127 -2.94 9.70 -15.82
CA LYS A 127 -3.75 10.10 -14.65
C LYS A 127 -2.98 10.11 -13.33
N LEU A 128 -1.74 9.61 -13.31
CA LEU A 128 -0.94 9.45 -12.10
C LEU A 128 -0.23 10.71 -11.55
N PRO A 129 -0.03 11.81 -12.32
CA PRO A 129 0.57 13.02 -11.77
C PRO A 129 -0.14 13.51 -10.51
N GLY A 130 0.64 13.80 -9.46
CA GLY A 130 0.14 14.29 -8.19
C GLY A 130 -0.46 13.24 -7.25
N LYS A 131 -0.71 12.03 -7.71
CA LYS A 131 -1.21 10.94 -6.84
C LYS A 131 -0.22 10.63 -5.73
N ARG A 132 -0.75 10.13 -4.58
CA ARG A 132 -0.01 9.80 -3.36
C ARG A 132 -0.06 8.31 -3.03
N TYR A 133 -1.09 7.63 -3.47
CA TYR A 133 -1.31 6.22 -3.22
C TYR A 133 -1.90 5.57 -4.46
N ILE A 134 -1.22 4.57 -4.99
CA ILE A 134 -1.69 3.78 -6.13
C ILE A 134 -1.77 2.33 -5.71
N CYS A 135 -2.98 1.78 -5.77
CA CYS A 135 -3.23 0.38 -5.52
C CYS A 135 -3.52 -0.35 -6.84
N MET A 136 -2.86 -1.46 -7.05
CA MET A 136 -3.15 -2.34 -8.18
C MET A 136 -3.99 -3.52 -7.73
N ASP A 137 -4.88 -3.93 -8.62
CA ASP A 137 -5.76 -5.08 -8.43
C ASP A 137 -5.00 -6.41 -8.49
N GLU A 138 -5.74 -7.49 -8.24
CA GLU A 138 -5.19 -8.84 -8.11
C GLU A 138 -4.52 -9.32 -9.40
N SER A 139 -3.31 -9.88 -9.26
CA SER A 139 -2.60 -10.54 -10.35
C SER A 139 -3.14 -11.94 -10.62
N THR A 140 -3.07 -12.35 -11.88
CA THR A 140 -3.35 -13.72 -12.28
C THR A 140 -2.17 -14.63 -11.94
N LYS A 141 -2.43 -15.90 -11.65
CA LYS A 141 -1.35 -16.87 -11.43
C LYS A 141 -0.48 -16.97 -12.69
N GLY A 142 0.83 -16.80 -12.50
CA GLY A 142 1.82 -16.81 -13.59
C GLY A 142 2.14 -15.45 -14.19
N ASP A 143 1.53 -14.37 -13.69
CA ASP A 143 1.93 -13.02 -14.07
C ASP A 143 3.40 -12.75 -13.66
N ILE A 144 4.13 -12.11 -14.56
CA ILE A 144 5.55 -11.78 -14.38
C ILE A 144 5.69 -10.27 -14.27
N LEU A 145 6.28 -9.80 -13.17
CA LEU A 145 6.51 -8.38 -12.98
C LEU A 145 7.59 -7.83 -13.91
N ASN A 146 7.32 -6.68 -14.48
CA ASN A 146 8.31 -5.90 -15.23
C ASN A 146 9.13 -5.05 -14.26
N GLU A 147 10.31 -5.54 -13.91
CA GLU A 147 11.17 -4.89 -12.92
C GLU A 147 11.62 -3.49 -13.34
N GLY A 148 11.75 -3.24 -14.65
CA GLY A 148 12.09 -1.91 -15.18
C GLY A 148 11.04 -0.87 -14.84
N ILE A 149 9.76 -1.22 -14.95
CA ILE A 149 8.64 -0.34 -14.58
C ILE A 149 8.59 -0.15 -13.07
N ILE A 150 8.74 -1.23 -12.29
CA ILE A 150 8.80 -1.14 -10.83
C ILE A 150 9.92 -0.18 -10.39
N LYS A 151 11.12 -0.35 -10.95
CA LYS A 151 12.26 0.53 -10.64
C LYS A 151 11.98 1.98 -11.00
N GLN A 152 11.38 2.24 -12.16
CA GLN A 152 11.06 3.59 -12.60
C GLN A 152 10.00 4.25 -11.71
N PHE A 153 8.92 3.54 -11.35
CA PHE A 153 7.84 4.10 -10.52
C PHE A 153 8.25 4.32 -9.07
N THR A 154 9.21 3.56 -8.58
CA THR A 154 9.71 3.69 -7.20
C THR A 154 11.03 4.44 -7.08
N GLY A 155 11.73 4.70 -8.19
CA GLY A 155 13.10 5.23 -8.19
C GLY A 155 13.23 6.76 -8.15
N GLY A 156 12.16 7.49 -8.43
CA GLY A 156 12.23 8.95 -8.57
C GLY A 156 12.62 9.42 -9.98
N ASP A 157 12.75 8.51 -10.93
CA ASP A 157 12.97 8.84 -12.34
C ASP A 157 11.72 9.45 -12.98
N LYS A 158 11.91 10.33 -13.96
CA LYS A 158 10.80 10.88 -14.72
C LYS A 158 10.11 9.81 -15.55
N VAL A 159 8.80 9.82 -15.53
CA VAL A 159 7.94 8.98 -16.34
C VAL A 159 7.32 9.82 -17.42
N GLU A 160 7.32 9.31 -18.65
CA GLU A 160 6.68 9.93 -19.80
C GLU A 160 5.58 9.02 -20.33
N ALA A 161 4.41 9.59 -20.53
CA ALA A 161 3.27 8.89 -21.09
C ALA A 161 2.46 9.81 -22.01
N ARG A 162 1.81 9.23 -23.00
CA ARG A 162 0.91 9.94 -23.90
C ARG A 162 -0.51 9.42 -23.72
N GLY A 163 -1.45 10.35 -23.57
CA GLY A 163 -2.88 10.01 -23.56
C GLY A 163 -3.39 9.62 -24.94
N MET A 164 -4.54 8.99 -25.00
CA MET A 164 -5.24 8.73 -26.25
C MET A 164 -5.57 10.06 -26.94
N TYR A 165 -5.35 10.11 -28.26
CA TYR A 165 -5.62 11.29 -29.09
C TYR A 165 -4.90 12.58 -28.65
N ASN A 166 -3.91 12.48 -27.76
CA ASN A 166 -3.15 13.63 -27.29
C ASN A 166 -1.78 13.65 -27.99
N SER A 167 -1.42 14.77 -28.61
CA SER A 167 -0.11 14.98 -29.23
C SER A 167 0.97 15.32 -28.19
N LYS A 168 0.57 15.82 -27.02
CA LYS A 168 1.51 16.20 -25.94
C LYS A 168 1.81 15.01 -25.02
N MET A 169 3.09 14.86 -24.68
CA MET A 169 3.54 13.94 -23.65
C MET A 169 3.28 14.52 -22.26
N THR A 170 2.75 13.71 -21.39
CA THR A 170 2.70 14.00 -19.94
C THR A 170 4.00 13.48 -19.33
N GLN A 171 4.73 14.36 -18.67
CA GLN A 171 5.98 14.02 -17.99
C GLN A 171 5.84 14.35 -16.51
N PHE A 172 6.16 13.40 -15.64
CA PHE A 172 6.08 13.59 -14.18
C PHE A 172 7.06 12.68 -13.44
N THR A 173 7.38 13.04 -12.21
CA THR A 173 8.08 12.14 -11.28
C THR A 173 7.03 11.48 -10.39
N PRO A 174 7.02 10.14 -10.26
CA PRO A 174 6.11 9.43 -9.35
C PRO A 174 6.24 9.92 -7.91
N GLN A 175 5.09 10.16 -7.28
CA GLN A 175 4.99 10.73 -5.93
C GLN A 175 4.11 9.87 -5.00
N PHE A 176 3.88 8.62 -5.38
CA PHE A 176 2.92 7.75 -4.71
C PHE A 176 3.61 6.55 -4.04
N GLU A 177 3.03 6.12 -2.94
CA GLU A 177 3.25 4.77 -2.44
C GLU A 177 2.61 3.78 -3.41
N PHE A 178 3.40 2.79 -3.84
CA PHE A 178 3.03 1.85 -4.88
C PHE A 178 2.70 0.50 -4.26
N VAL A 179 1.45 0.06 -4.39
CA VAL A 179 0.89 -1.11 -3.71
C VAL A 179 0.25 -2.05 -4.71
N HIS A 180 0.42 -3.34 -4.48
CA HIS A 180 -0.28 -4.41 -5.19
C HIS A 180 -0.98 -5.32 -4.19
N THR A 181 -2.28 -5.56 -4.39
CA THR A 181 -3.04 -6.51 -3.57
C THR A 181 -3.21 -7.82 -4.33
N THR A 182 -2.82 -8.94 -3.72
CA THR A 182 -2.93 -10.23 -4.40
C THR A 182 -3.08 -11.39 -3.41
N ASN A 183 -3.69 -12.46 -3.88
CA ASN A 183 -3.65 -13.78 -3.22
C ASN A 183 -2.51 -14.63 -3.80
N ASN A 184 -2.09 -14.37 -5.04
CA ASN A 184 -1.04 -15.10 -5.73
C ASN A 184 0.12 -14.16 -6.05
N LEU A 185 1.28 -14.43 -5.47
CA LEU A 185 2.48 -13.66 -5.75
C LEU A 185 2.88 -13.78 -7.22
N PRO A 186 3.09 -12.66 -7.94
CA PRO A 186 3.59 -12.69 -9.31
C PRO A 186 5.04 -13.18 -9.37
N GLU A 187 5.49 -13.64 -10.53
CA GLU A 187 6.87 -14.03 -10.73
C GLU A 187 7.79 -12.81 -10.88
N ILE A 188 8.98 -12.88 -10.29
CA ILE A 188 10.05 -11.90 -10.44
C ILE A 188 11.30 -12.63 -10.95
N LYS A 189 11.65 -12.37 -12.20
CA LYS A 189 12.79 -13.07 -12.85
C LYS A 189 14.15 -12.52 -12.45
N SER A 190 14.20 -11.25 -12.07
CA SER A 190 15.45 -10.59 -11.70
C SER A 190 15.97 -11.05 -10.34
N ARG A 191 17.27 -11.30 -10.28
CA ARG A 191 18.01 -11.60 -9.05
C ARG A 191 18.76 -10.38 -8.51
N ASP A 192 18.71 -9.25 -9.24
CA ASP A 192 19.49 -8.08 -8.88
C ASP A 192 19.00 -7.42 -7.58
N HIS A 193 19.96 -6.90 -6.83
CA HIS A 193 19.70 -6.19 -5.58
C HIS A 193 18.80 -4.97 -5.77
N GLY A 194 18.92 -4.30 -6.93
CA GLY A 194 18.13 -3.10 -7.25
C GLY A 194 16.63 -3.34 -7.27
N THR A 195 16.18 -4.52 -7.73
CA THR A 195 14.78 -4.95 -7.69
C THR A 195 14.37 -5.32 -6.26
N TRP A 196 15.10 -6.25 -5.63
CA TRP A 196 14.69 -6.83 -4.36
C TRP A 196 14.75 -5.86 -3.18
N ARG A 197 15.60 -4.84 -3.20
CA ARG A 197 15.59 -3.79 -2.17
C ARG A 197 14.30 -2.97 -2.16
N ARG A 198 13.54 -3.01 -3.26
CA ARG A 198 12.27 -2.29 -3.41
C ARG A 198 11.05 -3.10 -3.01
N ILE A 199 11.11 -4.40 -3.17
CA ILE A 199 9.98 -5.29 -2.86
C ILE A 199 9.79 -5.41 -1.36
N ARG A 200 8.51 -5.32 -0.93
CA ARG A 200 8.07 -5.63 0.43
C ARG A 200 6.81 -6.48 0.36
N GLN A 201 6.92 -7.74 0.76
CA GLN A 201 5.75 -8.59 0.92
C GLN A 201 5.15 -8.37 2.31
N VAL A 202 3.94 -7.82 2.35
CA VAL A 202 3.20 -7.57 3.58
C VAL A 202 2.14 -8.65 3.75
N PRO A 203 2.28 -9.55 4.72
CA PRO A 203 1.32 -10.64 4.93
C PRO A 203 0.10 -10.17 5.72
N PHE A 204 -1.09 -10.32 5.15
CA PHE A 204 -2.38 -10.20 5.84
C PHE A 204 -2.80 -11.60 6.30
N LYS A 205 -2.40 -11.98 7.51
CA LYS A 205 -2.57 -13.35 8.01
C LYS A 205 -3.93 -13.58 8.65
N THR A 206 -4.54 -12.56 9.23
CA THR A 206 -5.82 -12.64 9.92
C THR A 206 -6.94 -13.02 8.96
N LYS A 207 -7.90 -13.82 9.42
CA LYS A 207 -9.10 -14.20 8.68
C LYS A 207 -10.35 -13.63 9.35
N PHE A 208 -11.29 -13.14 8.56
CA PHE A 208 -12.59 -12.65 9.03
C PHE A 208 -13.69 -13.55 8.48
N VAL A 209 -14.49 -14.13 9.37
CA VAL A 209 -15.49 -15.15 9.05
C VAL A 209 -16.84 -14.83 9.68
N ASP A 210 -17.87 -15.57 9.36
CA ASP A 210 -19.17 -15.46 10.02
C ASP A 210 -19.07 -15.88 11.50
N ALA A 211 -19.98 -15.37 12.33
CA ALA A 211 -19.95 -15.57 13.79
C ALA A 211 -19.89 -17.05 14.20
N ASN A 212 -20.58 -17.91 13.47
CA ASN A 212 -20.63 -19.36 13.69
C ASN A 212 -19.37 -20.11 13.26
N GLU A 213 -18.48 -19.45 12.50
CA GLU A 213 -17.21 -20.03 12.01
C GLU A 213 -16.02 -19.60 12.85
N VAL A 214 -16.21 -18.68 13.81
CA VAL A 214 -15.11 -18.20 14.67
C VAL A 214 -14.74 -19.29 15.68
N PRO A 215 -13.49 -19.79 15.69
CA PRO A 215 -13.05 -20.76 16.69
C PRO A 215 -13.09 -20.18 18.11
N ALA A 216 -13.37 -21.02 19.11
CA ALA A 216 -13.50 -20.58 20.49
C ALA A 216 -12.26 -19.84 21.05
N ASN A 217 -11.07 -20.16 20.53
CA ASN A 217 -9.81 -19.51 20.89
C ASN A 217 -9.36 -18.41 19.92
N ASN A 218 -10.21 -18.07 18.92
CA ASN A 218 -9.87 -17.12 17.84
C ASN A 218 -8.60 -17.47 17.06
N ILE A 219 -8.27 -18.76 16.93
CA ILE A 219 -7.09 -19.24 16.20
C ILE A 219 -7.52 -20.29 15.18
N ASP A 220 -7.11 -20.11 13.93
CA ASP A 220 -7.29 -21.10 12.88
C ASP A 220 -6.46 -22.36 13.20
N PRO A 221 -7.08 -23.55 13.30
CA PRO A 221 -6.39 -24.77 13.72
C PRO A 221 -5.35 -25.26 12.70
N HIS A 222 -5.43 -24.83 11.46
CA HIS A 222 -4.52 -25.26 10.40
C HIS A 222 -3.35 -24.30 10.20
N SER A 223 -3.59 -23.01 10.27
CA SER A 223 -2.56 -21.98 10.02
C SER A 223 -1.97 -21.35 11.28
N GLY A 224 -2.64 -21.48 12.42
CA GLY A 224 -2.28 -20.78 13.66
C GLY A 224 -2.56 -19.27 13.65
N ASN A 225 -3.15 -18.76 12.58
CA ASN A 225 -3.44 -17.34 12.43
C ASN A 225 -4.69 -16.92 13.23
N LYS A 226 -4.79 -15.63 13.54
CA LYS A 226 -5.98 -15.08 14.19
C LYS A 226 -7.21 -15.12 13.29
N VAL A 227 -8.35 -15.43 13.90
CA VAL A 227 -9.66 -15.44 13.25
C VAL A 227 -10.60 -14.55 14.05
N TYR A 228 -11.26 -13.63 13.39
CA TYR A 228 -12.24 -12.74 13.99
C TYR A 228 -13.56 -12.80 13.20
N MET A 229 -14.63 -12.42 13.90
CA MET A 229 -15.92 -12.21 13.26
C MET A 229 -15.83 -11.04 12.28
N LYS A 230 -16.40 -11.21 11.08
CA LYS A 230 -16.52 -10.13 10.10
C LYS A 230 -17.47 -9.05 10.61
N ASP A 231 -17.11 -7.80 10.40
CA ASP A 231 -17.98 -6.65 10.64
C ASP A 231 -18.73 -6.30 9.35
N THR A 232 -20.03 -6.51 9.33
CA THR A 232 -20.89 -6.25 8.17
C THR A 232 -21.14 -4.76 7.95
N THR A 233 -20.88 -3.92 8.95
CA THR A 233 -21.05 -2.46 8.89
C THR A 233 -19.78 -1.71 8.60
N ILE A 234 -18.69 -2.42 8.25
CA ILE A 234 -17.36 -1.85 8.07
C ILE A 234 -17.32 -0.75 6.98
N ASP A 235 -18.11 -0.88 5.93
CA ASP A 235 -18.13 0.10 4.84
C ASP A 235 -18.72 1.44 5.30
N GLU A 236 -19.79 1.41 6.10
CA GLU A 236 -20.37 2.61 6.71
C GLU A 236 -19.40 3.27 7.70
N LYS A 237 -18.70 2.45 8.48
CA LYS A 237 -17.69 2.91 9.43
C LYS A 237 -16.51 3.59 8.74
N ILE A 238 -16.05 3.08 7.61
CA ILE A 238 -14.94 3.66 6.83
C ILE A 238 -15.21 5.13 6.48
N ASP A 239 -16.44 5.48 6.11
CA ASP A 239 -16.81 6.85 5.82
C ASP A 239 -16.70 7.76 7.05
N ILE A 240 -17.12 7.25 8.20
CA ILE A 240 -17.06 7.97 9.49
C ILE A 240 -15.61 8.05 10.01
N TRP A 241 -14.82 7.02 9.80
CA TRP A 241 -13.44 6.93 10.28
C TRP A 241 -12.47 7.80 9.49
N ALA A 242 -12.70 8.01 8.20
CA ALA A 242 -11.74 8.63 7.29
C ALA A 242 -11.18 9.98 7.79
N PRO A 243 -11.97 10.94 8.32
CA PRO A 243 -11.44 12.21 8.84
C PRO A 243 -10.52 12.02 10.05
N VAL A 244 -10.91 11.16 11.01
CA VAL A 244 -10.10 10.86 12.21
C VAL A 244 -8.85 10.07 11.80
N PHE A 245 -8.98 9.11 10.90
CA PHE A 245 -7.85 8.35 10.37
C PHE A 245 -6.83 9.27 9.71
N MET A 246 -7.26 10.24 8.89
CA MET A 246 -6.38 11.25 8.31
C MET A 246 -5.64 12.06 9.38
N ALA A 247 -6.32 12.49 10.44
CA ALA A 247 -5.69 13.23 11.54
C ALA A 247 -4.60 12.37 12.23
N LEU A 248 -4.87 11.09 12.46
CA LEU A 248 -3.89 10.15 13.03
C LEU A 248 -2.70 9.94 12.09
N LEU A 249 -2.93 9.82 10.77
CA LEU A 249 -1.84 9.72 9.79
C LEU A 249 -0.95 10.97 9.78
N ILE A 250 -1.53 12.16 9.89
CA ILE A 250 -0.80 13.41 9.98
C ILE A 250 0.08 13.43 11.25
N ASP A 251 -0.42 12.96 12.38
CA ASP A 251 0.36 12.91 13.63
C ASP A 251 1.51 11.89 13.57
N ILE A 252 1.30 10.78 12.91
CA ILE A 252 2.38 9.82 12.63
C ILE A 252 3.40 10.43 11.67
N PHE A 253 2.94 11.07 10.60
CA PHE A 253 3.80 11.73 9.62
C PHE A 253 4.68 12.83 10.26
N LYS A 254 4.15 13.61 11.18
CA LYS A 254 4.94 14.61 11.94
C LYS A 254 6.14 13.98 12.63
N LYS A 255 6.00 12.76 13.15
CA LYS A 255 7.05 12.02 13.86
C LYS A 255 8.03 11.34 12.90
N THR A 256 7.52 10.68 11.87
CA THR A 256 8.32 9.84 10.97
C THR A 256 8.91 10.62 9.79
N LYS A 257 8.33 11.78 9.45
CA LYS A 257 8.62 12.54 8.22
C LYS A 257 8.47 11.69 6.95
N GLY A 258 7.54 10.73 6.97
CA GLY A 258 7.27 9.81 5.89
C GLY A 258 8.25 8.65 5.74
N LYS A 259 9.22 8.49 6.65
CA LYS A 259 10.07 7.29 6.69
C LYS A 259 9.29 6.11 7.23
N VAL A 260 9.51 4.95 6.62
CA VAL A 260 8.96 3.66 7.04
C VAL A 260 10.14 2.78 7.47
N ASN A 261 10.12 2.31 8.71
CA ASN A 261 11.13 1.39 9.20
C ASN A 261 10.80 -0.03 8.76
N ASP A 262 11.81 -0.79 8.33
CA ASP A 262 11.62 -2.18 7.99
C ASP A 262 11.16 -2.97 9.24
N CYS A 263 10.30 -3.96 9.01
CA CYS A 263 9.75 -4.86 10.03
C CYS A 263 10.21 -6.28 9.73
N ASP A 264 10.64 -7.01 10.74
CA ASP A 264 11.18 -8.37 10.57
C ASP A 264 10.19 -9.31 9.87
N ILE A 265 8.90 -9.24 10.22
CA ILE A 265 7.84 -10.04 9.60
C ILE A 265 7.74 -9.78 8.09
N VAL A 266 7.83 -8.51 7.68
CA VAL A 266 7.80 -8.10 6.26
C VAL A 266 9.08 -8.54 5.55
N MET A 267 10.23 -8.42 6.22
CA MET A 267 11.51 -8.82 5.65
C MET A 267 11.63 -10.34 5.50
N GLU A 268 11.19 -11.11 6.49
CA GLU A 268 11.13 -12.56 6.40
C GLU A 268 10.21 -13.04 5.28
N ALA A 269 9.01 -12.46 5.17
CA ALA A 269 8.09 -12.77 4.09
C ALA A 269 8.72 -12.45 2.73
N THR A 270 9.35 -11.28 2.60
CA THR A 270 10.04 -10.84 1.37
C THR A 270 11.20 -11.76 1.01
N ASN A 271 12.00 -12.17 1.99
CA ASN A 271 13.12 -13.08 1.78
C ASN A 271 12.65 -14.49 1.37
N LYS A 272 11.56 -14.99 1.99
CA LYS A 272 10.93 -16.27 1.58
C LYS A 272 10.40 -16.17 0.14
N TYR A 273 9.82 -15.04 -0.23
CA TYR A 273 9.36 -14.82 -1.60
C TYR A 273 10.56 -14.82 -2.57
N ARG A 274 11.61 -14.07 -2.27
CA ARG A 274 12.85 -14.03 -3.06
C ARG A 274 13.46 -15.41 -3.23
N TYR A 275 13.57 -16.17 -2.15
CA TYR A 275 14.10 -17.54 -2.17
C TYR A 275 13.30 -18.43 -3.13
N LYS A 276 11.96 -18.39 -3.07
CA LYS A 276 11.10 -19.19 -3.97
C LYS A 276 11.25 -18.80 -5.45
N GLN A 277 11.70 -17.59 -5.76
CA GLN A 277 11.96 -17.15 -7.13
C GLN A 277 13.35 -17.59 -7.66
N ASP A 278 14.27 -18.00 -6.78
CA ASP A 278 15.62 -18.42 -7.16
C ASP A 278 15.74 -19.96 -7.34
N ILE A 279 15.04 -20.47 -8.35
CA ILE A 279 14.98 -21.91 -8.65
C ILE A 279 16.36 -22.50 -8.82
N LEU A 280 17.29 -21.80 -9.51
CA LEU A 280 18.64 -22.30 -9.76
C LEU A 280 19.50 -22.29 -8.49
N GLY A 281 19.42 -21.20 -7.69
CA GLY A 281 20.13 -21.14 -6.41
C GLY A 281 19.67 -22.23 -5.45
N ASN A 282 18.36 -22.48 -5.38
CA ASN A 282 17.80 -23.55 -4.56
C ASN A 282 18.28 -24.94 -5.02
N PHE A 283 18.26 -25.20 -6.32
CA PHE A 283 18.77 -26.45 -6.88
C PHE A 283 20.26 -26.67 -6.57
N ILE A 284 21.08 -25.63 -6.70
CA ILE A 284 22.52 -25.71 -6.38
C ILE A 284 22.73 -26.01 -4.89
N CYS A 285 21.99 -25.32 -3.98
CA CYS A 285 22.06 -25.57 -2.55
C CYS A 285 21.67 -27.01 -2.21
N GLU A 286 20.57 -27.52 -2.76
CA GLU A 286 20.13 -28.90 -2.55
C GLU A 286 21.14 -29.92 -3.05
N MET A 287 21.84 -29.67 -4.16
CA MET A 287 22.87 -30.57 -4.71
C MET A 287 24.15 -30.55 -3.87
N ILE A 288 24.52 -29.41 -3.27
CA ILE A 288 25.72 -29.29 -2.43
C ILE A 288 25.48 -29.90 -1.03
N GLU A 289 24.30 -29.73 -0.45
CA GLU A 289 23.96 -30.32 0.85
C GLU A 289 23.84 -31.84 0.83
N ASN A 290 23.63 -32.43 -0.35
CA ASN A 290 23.51 -33.87 -0.55
C ASN A 290 24.85 -34.54 -1.03
N THR A 291 25.94 -33.78 -1.09
CA THR A 291 27.28 -34.27 -1.42
C THR A 291 28.19 -34.14 -0.23
#